data_82e69faebbaa52f376033398631b5f95
#
_entry.id   82e69faebbaa52f376033398631b5f95
#
_cell.length_a   1.000
_cell.length_b   1.000
_cell.length_c   1.000
_cell.angle_alpha   90.00
_cell.angle_beta   90.00
_cell.angle_gamma   90.00
#
_symmetry.space_group_name_H-M   'P 1'
#
loop_
_entity.id
_entity.type
_entity.pdbx_description
1 polymer ?
#
loop_
_entity_poly.entity_id
_entity_poly.type
_entity_poly.pdbx_seq_one_letter_code
_entity_poly.pdbx_strand_id
1 'polypeptide(L)'
;MYLGKREIFNLAEYNKRRLECLKYKKDATFTAFSELEDLINKTQFAKQYFEKSHAWLSQRLNGCMVQNKSKKFKEEEYHEIAEAFRHIAKRLNAHADEIDAAVMFEE
;
A
#
# COMPACT_ATOMS: atom_id res chain seq x y z
N MET A 1 3.21 -25.13 -2.01
CA MET A 1 3.64 -23.86 -1.89
C MET A 1 4.69 -23.52 -2.89
N TYR A 2 4.91 -22.36 -3.10
CA TYR A 2 5.72 -21.96 -4.20
C TYR A 2 7.11 -21.53 -3.79
N LEU A 3 7.72 -22.31 -2.99
CA LEU A 3 9.02 -21.97 -2.47
C LEU A 3 10.08 -21.71 -3.51
N GLY A 4 10.04 -22.47 -4.59
CA GLY A 4 11.00 -22.23 -5.64
C GLY A 4 10.91 -20.86 -6.21
N LYS A 5 9.70 -20.33 -6.26
CA LYS A 5 9.51 -18.98 -6.77
C LYS A 5 10.08 -17.94 -5.86
N ARG A 6 10.09 -18.22 -4.57
CA ARG A 6 10.71 -17.32 -3.65
C ARG A 6 12.19 -17.22 -3.85
N GLU A 7 12.79 -18.33 -4.24
CA GLU A 7 14.21 -18.30 -4.48
C GLU A 7 14.56 -17.42 -5.64
N ILE A 8 13.65 -17.34 -6.62
CA ILE A 8 13.87 -16.48 -7.76
C ILE A 8 13.61 -15.04 -7.40
N PHE A 9 12.63 -14.81 -6.53
CA PHE A 9 12.26 -13.48 -6.13
C PHE A 9 13.15 -13.00 -4.99
N ASN A 10 13.90 -11.94 -5.25
CA ASN A 10 14.77 -11.34 -4.25
C ASN A 10 14.16 -10.00 -3.85
N LEU A 11 13.62 -9.93 -2.65
CA LEU A 11 12.93 -8.73 -2.20
C LEU A 11 13.86 -7.54 -2.10
N ALA A 12 15.08 -7.75 -1.62
CA ALA A 12 16.02 -6.65 -1.48
C ALA A 12 16.38 -6.06 -2.83
N GLU A 13 16.63 -6.93 -3.82
CA GLU A 13 16.95 -6.47 -5.14
C GLU A 13 15.76 -5.81 -5.81
N TYR A 14 14.57 -6.37 -5.60
CA TYR A 14 13.35 -5.81 -6.13
C TYR A 14 13.14 -4.38 -5.60
N ASN A 15 13.31 -4.21 -4.30
CA ASN A 15 13.15 -2.90 -3.69
C ASN A 15 14.19 -1.92 -4.19
N LYS A 16 15.41 -2.38 -4.37
CA LYS A 16 16.47 -1.52 -4.87
C LYS A 16 16.15 -1.01 -6.27
N ARG A 17 15.69 -1.90 -7.14
CA ARG A 17 15.32 -1.51 -8.49
C ARG A 17 14.19 -0.51 -8.49
N ARG A 18 13.20 -0.74 -7.63
CA ARG A 18 12.08 0.18 -7.55
C ARG A 18 12.53 1.55 -7.11
N LEU A 19 13.40 1.61 -6.10
CA LEU A 19 13.89 2.88 -5.61
C LEU A 19 14.68 3.63 -6.68
N GLU A 20 15.41 2.90 -7.49
CA GLU A 20 16.16 3.51 -8.58
C GLU A 20 15.25 4.07 -9.66
N CYS A 21 14.12 3.43 -9.88
CA CYS A 21 13.17 3.88 -10.88
C CYS A 21 12.23 4.94 -10.39
N LEU A 22 11.96 4.97 -9.08
CA LEU A 22 11.02 5.91 -8.51
C LEU A 22 11.74 7.17 -8.08
N LYS A 23 11.40 8.27 -8.72
CA LYS A 23 12.07 9.53 -8.44
C LYS A 23 11.28 10.44 -7.52
N TYR A 24 9.97 10.23 -7.46
CA TYR A 24 9.10 11.11 -6.71
C TYR A 24 8.16 10.32 -5.83
N LYS A 25 7.75 10.93 -4.74
CA LYS A 25 6.82 10.32 -3.80
C LYS A 25 5.53 9.89 -4.48
N LYS A 26 5.08 10.67 -5.43
CA LYS A 26 3.89 10.38 -6.19
C LYS A 26 4.00 9.02 -6.88
N ASP A 27 5.17 8.75 -7.48
CA ASP A 27 5.36 7.51 -8.20
C ASP A 27 5.33 6.32 -7.26
N ALA A 28 5.98 6.45 -6.11
CA ALA A 28 5.99 5.37 -5.13
C ALA A 28 4.59 5.06 -4.63
N THR A 29 3.81 6.11 -4.36
CA THR A 29 2.46 5.93 -3.86
C THR A 29 1.56 5.30 -4.91
N PHE A 30 1.62 5.80 -6.13
CA PHE A 30 0.81 5.26 -7.22
C PHE A 30 1.15 3.78 -7.45
N THR A 31 2.43 3.46 -7.46
CA THR A 31 2.87 2.10 -7.67
C THR A 31 2.37 1.18 -6.57
N ALA A 32 2.44 1.64 -5.32
CA ALA A 32 2.00 0.83 -4.20
C ALA A 32 0.51 0.49 -4.32
N PHE A 33 -0.31 1.48 -4.61
CA PHE A 33 -1.74 1.22 -4.74
C PHE A 33 -2.06 0.35 -5.96
N SER A 34 -1.29 0.50 -7.03
CA SER A 34 -1.51 -0.34 -8.22
C SER A 34 -1.17 -1.80 -7.94
N GLU A 35 -0.09 -2.04 -7.24
CA GLU A 35 0.32 -3.41 -6.95
C GLU A 35 -0.57 -4.08 -5.93
N LEU A 36 -1.19 -3.30 -5.07
CA LEU A 36 -1.99 -3.85 -3.99
C LEU A 36 -3.49 -3.67 -4.20
N GLU A 37 -3.89 -3.35 -5.42
CA GLU A 37 -5.30 -3.06 -5.68
C GLU A 37 -6.21 -4.27 -5.43
N ASP A 38 -5.66 -5.46 -5.49
CA ASP A 38 -6.43 -6.66 -5.19
C ASP A 38 -6.53 -6.93 -3.69
N LEU A 39 -5.78 -6.21 -2.89
CA LEU A 39 -5.79 -6.39 -1.43
C LEU A 39 -6.33 -5.17 -0.71
N ILE A 40 -6.13 -3.98 -1.26
CA ILE A 40 -6.52 -2.75 -0.60
C ILE A 40 -7.65 -2.08 -1.37
N ASN A 41 -8.78 -1.93 -0.69
CA ASN A 41 -9.93 -1.24 -1.25
C ASN A 41 -9.73 0.26 -1.06
N LYS A 42 -9.58 0.98 -2.16
CA LYS A 42 -9.28 2.41 -2.11
C LYS A 42 -10.37 3.21 -1.42
N THR A 43 -11.62 2.83 -1.62
CA THR A 43 -12.73 3.54 -1.00
C THR A 43 -12.65 3.43 0.51
N GLN A 44 -12.45 2.21 1.02
CA GLN A 44 -12.34 2.00 2.45
C GLN A 44 -11.06 2.60 3.01
N PHE A 45 -9.98 2.53 2.27
CA PHE A 45 -8.72 3.12 2.70
C PHE A 45 -8.87 4.62 2.89
N ALA A 46 -9.43 5.31 1.89
CA ALA A 46 -9.60 6.75 1.98
C ALA A 46 -10.51 7.13 3.14
N LYS A 47 -11.59 6.37 3.32
CA LYS A 47 -12.54 6.66 4.36
C LYS A 47 -11.96 6.42 5.75
N GLN A 48 -11.29 5.29 5.90
CA GLN A 48 -10.82 4.87 7.22
C GLN A 48 -9.61 5.67 7.70
N TYR A 49 -8.70 6.00 6.82
CA TYR A 49 -7.45 6.63 7.23
C TYR A 49 -7.44 8.14 7.01
N PHE A 50 -8.27 8.64 6.12
CA PHE A 50 -8.27 10.07 5.82
C PHE A 50 -9.64 10.72 5.95
N GLU A 51 -10.67 9.92 6.15
CA GLU A 51 -12.06 10.44 6.19
C GLU A 51 -12.39 11.16 4.90
N LYS A 52 -11.92 10.62 3.79
CA LYS A 52 -12.12 11.20 2.48
C LYS A 52 -12.79 10.19 1.55
N SER A 53 -13.20 10.67 0.38
CA SER A 53 -13.84 9.83 -0.61
C SER A 53 -12.85 9.13 -1.51
N HIS A 54 -13.34 8.13 -2.23
CA HIS A 54 -12.53 7.46 -3.24
C HIS A 54 -12.04 8.46 -4.29
N ALA A 55 -12.88 9.41 -4.66
CA ALA A 55 -12.51 10.41 -5.64
C ALA A 55 -11.33 11.26 -5.17
N TRP A 56 -11.33 11.62 -3.90
CA TRP A 56 -10.24 12.39 -3.33
C TRP A 56 -8.92 11.64 -3.49
N LEU A 57 -8.93 10.36 -3.18
CA LEU A 57 -7.73 9.55 -3.27
C LEU A 57 -7.29 9.36 -4.72
N SER A 58 -8.24 9.01 -5.59
CA SER A 58 -7.92 8.78 -7.00
C SER A 58 -7.36 10.00 -7.68
N GLN A 59 -7.92 11.16 -7.40
CA GLN A 59 -7.45 12.38 -8.02
C GLN A 59 -5.99 12.64 -7.67
N ARG A 60 -5.62 12.39 -6.44
CA ARG A 60 -4.25 12.63 -6.02
C ARG A 60 -3.29 11.56 -6.50
N LEU A 61 -3.74 10.32 -6.55
CA LEU A 61 -2.91 9.26 -7.09
C LEU A 61 -2.61 9.46 -8.57
N ASN A 62 -3.60 9.94 -9.31
CA ASN A 62 -3.45 10.13 -10.74
C ASN A 62 -2.94 11.51 -11.12
N GLY A 63 -2.81 12.40 -10.15
CA GLY A 63 -2.35 13.73 -10.43
C GLY A 63 -3.32 14.53 -11.27
N CYS A 64 -4.62 14.32 -11.06
CA CYS A 64 -5.63 15.00 -11.85
C CYS A 64 -5.60 16.50 -11.68
N MET A 65 -5.94 17.19 -12.76
CA MET A 65 -6.07 18.63 -12.71
C MET A 65 -7.49 19.00 -12.34
N VAL A 66 -7.63 19.87 -11.35
CA VAL A 66 -8.93 20.36 -10.94
C VAL A 66 -8.80 21.87 -10.82
N GLN A 67 -9.65 22.60 -11.55
CA GLN A 67 -9.61 24.06 -11.53
C GLN A 67 -8.21 24.58 -11.89
N ASN A 68 -7.62 23.96 -12.89
CA ASN A 68 -6.28 24.33 -13.40
C ASN A 68 -5.16 24.13 -12.38
N LYS A 69 -5.40 23.29 -11.38
CA LYS A 69 -4.39 22.95 -10.40
C LYS A 69 -4.27 21.45 -10.30
N SER A 70 -3.04 20.98 -10.27
CA SER A 70 -2.77 19.58 -10.08
C SER A 70 -3.07 19.20 -8.64
N LYS A 71 -3.83 18.11 -8.46
CA LYS A 71 -4.11 17.61 -7.13
C LYS A 71 -2.97 16.72 -6.70
N LYS A 72 -2.42 17.00 -5.54
CA LYS A 72 -1.28 16.26 -4.99
C LYS A 72 -1.50 16.03 -3.52
N PHE A 73 -0.82 14.98 -3.03
CA PHE A 73 -0.78 14.78 -1.59
C PHE A 73 0.16 15.80 -0.96
N LYS A 74 -0.16 16.18 0.27
CA LYS A 74 0.75 16.99 1.05
C LYS A 74 1.86 16.10 1.60
N GLU A 75 2.95 16.72 2.02
CA GLU A 75 4.08 15.98 2.55
C GLU A 75 3.66 15.08 3.70
N GLU A 76 2.90 15.61 4.64
CA GLU A 76 2.46 14.81 5.77
C GLU A 76 1.49 13.72 5.37
N GLU A 77 0.76 13.90 4.27
CA GLU A 77 -0.16 12.86 3.80
C GLU A 77 0.58 11.65 3.26
N TYR A 78 1.73 11.87 2.64
CA TYR A 78 2.56 10.74 2.21
C TYR A 78 3.00 9.91 3.40
N HIS A 79 3.38 10.58 4.50
CA HIS A 79 3.76 9.87 5.71
C HIS A 79 2.58 9.13 6.31
N GLU A 80 1.40 9.73 6.26
CA GLU A 80 0.21 9.09 6.78
C GLU A 80 -0.16 7.85 5.96
N ILE A 81 0.05 7.90 4.66
CA ILE A 81 -0.19 6.73 3.81
C ILE A 81 0.77 5.61 4.20
N ALA A 82 2.04 5.93 4.41
CA ALA A 82 3.02 4.93 4.80
C ALA A 82 2.65 4.31 6.14
N GLU A 83 2.20 5.13 7.10
CA GLU A 83 1.80 4.61 8.40
C GLU A 83 0.54 3.76 8.30
N ALA A 84 -0.38 4.14 7.42
CA ALA A 84 -1.57 3.35 7.20
C ALA A 84 -1.21 1.97 6.66
N PHE A 85 -0.27 1.92 5.73
CA PHE A 85 0.20 0.64 5.20
C PHE A 85 0.82 -0.21 6.31
N ARG A 86 1.61 0.41 7.18
CA ARG A 86 2.20 -0.32 8.31
C ARG A 86 1.14 -0.83 9.26
N HIS A 87 0.09 -0.05 9.46
CA HIS A 87 -1.02 -0.47 10.30
C HIS A 87 -1.73 -1.68 9.70
N ILE A 88 -1.94 -1.65 8.38
CA ILE A 88 -2.56 -2.78 7.70
C ILE A 88 -1.68 -4.02 7.82
N ALA A 89 -0.38 -3.85 7.65
CA ALA A 89 0.56 -4.96 7.76
C ALA A 89 0.51 -5.59 9.16
N LYS A 90 0.41 -4.77 10.18
CA LYS A 90 0.30 -5.28 11.55
C LYS A 90 -0.97 -6.09 11.75
N ARG A 91 -2.07 -5.62 11.18
CA ARG A 91 -3.34 -6.34 11.27
C ARG A 91 -3.25 -7.69 10.58
N LEU A 92 -2.64 -7.71 9.40
CA LEU A 92 -2.48 -8.96 8.68
C LEU A 92 -1.61 -9.93 9.44
N ASN A 93 -0.51 -9.44 9.99
CA ASN A 93 0.38 -10.30 10.77
C ASN A 93 -0.29 -10.85 12.02
N ALA A 94 -1.08 -10.02 12.69
CA ALA A 94 -1.78 -10.46 13.88
C ALA A 94 -2.73 -11.62 13.57
N HIS A 95 -3.47 -11.50 12.48
CA HIS A 95 -4.39 -12.57 12.10
C HIS A 95 -3.66 -13.81 11.62
N ALA A 96 -2.53 -13.64 10.96
CA ALA A 96 -1.72 -14.79 10.56
C ALA A 96 -1.26 -15.55 11.79
N ASP A 97 -0.82 -14.83 12.82
CA ASP A 97 -0.38 -15.46 14.08
C ASP A 97 -1.54 -16.19 14.74
N GLU A 98 -2.73 -15.62 14.70
CA GLU A 98 -3.90 -16.25 15.28
C GLU A 98 -4.26 -17.54 14.55
N ILE A 99 -4.15 -17.53 13.24
CA ILE A 99 -4.44 -18.74 12.45
C ILE A 99 -3.44 -19.83 12.76
N ASP A 100 -2.16 -19.47 12.85
CA ASP A 100 -1.13 -20.44 13.22
C ASP A 100 -1.40 -21.04 14.59
N ALA A 101 -1.77 -20.20 15.54
CA ALA A 101 -2.07 -20.66 16.88
C ALA A 101 -3.28 -21.59 16.91
N ALA A 102 -4.30 -21.25 16.13
CA ALA A 102 -5.51 -22.06 16.08
C ALA A 102 -5.21 -23.46 15.56
N VAL A 103 -4.37 -23.54 14.53
CA VAL A 103 -4.00 -24.84 13.97
C VAL A 103 -3.29 -25.68 15.03
N MET A 104 -2.42 -25.05 15.81
CA MET A 104 -1.70 -25.79 16.84
C MET A 104 -2.61 -26.38 17.89
N PHE A 105 -3.73 -25.75 18.15
CA PHE A 105 -4.62 -26.20 19.21
C PHE A 105 -5.77 -27.07 18.73
N GLU A 106 -5.86 -27.32 17.45
CA GLU A 106 -6.94 -28.13 16.92
C GLU A 106 -6.63 -29.60 16.94
N GLU A 107 -5.46 -29.95 17.31
CA GLU A 107 -5.08 -31.33 17.45
C GLU A 107 -5.92 -32.01 18.50
#